data_b73e731a3b839a9da8e61af9e3948b9f
#
_entry.id   b73e731a3b839a9da8e61af9e3948b9f
#
_cell.length_a   1.000
_cell.length_b   1.000
_cell.length_c   1.000
_cell.angle_alpha   90.00
_cell.angle_beta   90.00
_cell.angle_gamma   90.00
#
_symmetry.space_group_name_H-M   'P 1'
#
loop_
_entity.id
_entity.type
_entity.pdbx_description
1 polymer ?
#
loop_
_entity_poly.entity_id
_entity_poly.type
_entity_poly.pdbx_seq_one_letter_code
_entity_poly.pdbx_strand_id
1 'polypeptide(L)'
;MSRNDGIDRTVARNVNLTASKIANAQRHNEREKESYTNPDIVPERLSYNVHFKTPTGSYTEMFEQMKTDGVISTRGLKEDANLYGELIFDVNSAYFYNHGGYEFAKQFYADAYKAAVDIVGGEQYILSAVMHADERNRAMSEALGEDVYHYHLHVVYIPVVEKQILWSKRCKDKSLVGTVKETIMQVSSSKKWISKPALDEHGNPILTAKGKPILKKSYSVLQDDFFNAMRSAGYTDVERGERGSTEEHLTVTQFKVQAEQERLEQLREAVSEKQNDMESLLSDLEAASDKLSTTEVELNTAKQNRDAIQEQYRALSSGMKNAEKYAAEFIRPPDEWLPTPTPLESAKGYRTRVIPMMAHFGKLLLKLYTQCINLKEKCRQLLHRNENLARKVDRLQTRLTESEDRETQMKQELSDYHLLRKHLGVQALDRALEAARQTQTAITKEKKQKETINR
;
A
#
# COMPACT_ATOMS: atom_id res chain seq x y z
N MET A 1 -7.61 -0.28 -21.32
CA MET A 1 -6.65 -0.74 -20.30
C MET A 1 -5.26 -0.46 -20.80
N SER A 2 -4.45 0.30 -20.08
CA SER A 2 -3.02 0.12 -20.26
C SER A 2 -2.74 -1.29 -19.74
N ARG A 3 -2.42 -2.22 -20.64
CA ARG A 3 -1.88 -3.50 -20.22
C ARG A 3 -0.58 -3.19 -19.49
N ASN A 4 -0.38 -3.80 -18.37
CA ASN A 4 0.83 -3.59 -17.56
C ASN A 4 2.00 -4.40 -18.16
N ASP A 5 2.15 -4.28 -19.50
CA ASP A 5 3.15 -4.99 -20.31
C ASP A 5 4.39 -4.11 -20.62
N GLY A 6 4.42 -2.89 -20.07
CA GLY A 6 5.53 -1.95 -20.25
C GLY A 6 5.61 -1.32 -21.64
N ILE A 7 4.58 -1.49 -22.49
CA ILE A 7 4.57 -0.94 -23.85
C ILE A 7 3.72 0.32 -23.90
N ASP A 8 4.32 1.42 -24.34
CA ASP A 8 3.65 2.70 -24.54
C ASP A 8 2.97 2.73 -25.92
N ARG A 9 1.63 2.89 -25.91
CA ARG A 9 0.82 2.83 -27.14
C ARG A 9 0.10 4.13 -27.38
N THR A 10 0.15 4.57 -28.67
CA THR A 10 -0.66 5.70 -29.15
C THR A 10 -2.11 5.29 -29.29
N VAL A 11 -3.01 6.17 -28.85
CA VAL A 11 -4.47 6.01 -28.97
C VAL A 11 -5.03 7.22 -29.71
N ALA A 12 -5.86 6.97 -30.72
CA ALA A 12 -6.64 8.01 -31.40
C ALA A 12 -8.11 7.58 -31.48
N ARG A 13 -9.00 8.43 -31.05
CA ARG A 13 -10.44 8.21 -31.06
C ARG A 13 -11.17 9.33 -31.78
N ASN A 14 -12.26 9.01 -32.47
CA ASN A 14 -13.16 10.00 -33.03
C ASN A 14 -14.55 9.84 -32.38
N VAL A 15 -15.05 10.92 -31.82
CA VAL A 15 -16.41 11.02 -31.27
C VAL A 15 -17.25 11.87 -32.20
N ASN A 16 -18.38 11.35 -32.64
CA ASN A 16 -19.31 12.12 -33.46
C ASN A 16 -20.25 12.93 -32.56
N LEU A 17 -20.37 14.22 -32.83
CA LEU A 17 -21.17 15.15 -32.04
C LEU A 17 -22.30 15.75 -32.87
N THR A 18 -23.50 15.75 -32.31
CA THR A 18 -24.68 16.44 -32.83
C THR A 18 -24.73 17.88 -32.34
N ALA A 19 -25.59 18.70 -32.94
CA ALA A 19 -25.84 20.06 -32.47
C ALA A 19 -26.25 20.15 -31.00
N SER A 20 -26.92 19.12 -30.47
CA SER A 20 -27.34 19.08 -29.05
C SER A 20 -26.23 18.76 -28.07
N LYS A 21 -25.12 18.13 -28.55
CA LYS A 21 -24.00 17.70 -27.70
C LYS A 21 -22.82 18.67 -27.71
N ILE A 22 -22.72 19.53 -28.73
CA ILE A 22 -21.53 20.37 -28.95
C ILE A 22 -21.27 21.35 -27.82
N ALA A 23 -22.33 21.97 -27.26
CA ALA A 23 -22.20 22.92 -26.15
C ALA A 23 -21.64 22.25 -24.88
N ASN A 24 -22.04 20.99 -24.62
CA ASN A 24 -21.47 20.29 -23.47
C ASN A 24 -20.00 19.87 -23.71
N ALA A 25 -19.65 19.52 -24.96
CA ALA A 25 -18.25 19.24 -25.32
C ALA A 25 -17.40 20.50 -25.16
N GLN A 26 -17.86 21.68 -25.63
CA GLN A 26 -17.18 22.96 -25.41
C GLN A 26 -16.96 23.22 -23.92
N ARG A 27 -18.01 23.16 -23.12
CA ARG A 27 -17.89 23.40 -21.67
C ARG A 27 -16.95 22.42 -20.96
N HIS A 28 -16.76 21.22 -21.50
CA HIS A 28 -15.77 20.28 -21.00
C HIS A 28 -14.35 20.65 -21.42
N ASN A 29 -14.17 20.91 -22.71
CA ASN A 29 -12.84 21.15 -23.29
C ASN A 29 -12.26 22.49 -22.86
N GLU A 30 -13.08 23.53 -22.79
CA GLU A 30 -12.67 24.87 -22.38
C GLU A 30 -12.73 25.07 -20.83
N ARG A 31 -13.08 23.98 -20.08
CA ARG A 31 -13.17 24.01 -18.62
C ARG A 31 -14.15 25.07 -18.07
N GLU A 32 -15.29 25.25 -18.72
CA GLU A 32 -16.32 26.25 -18.38
C GLU A 32 -17.38 25.73 -17.39
N LYS A 33 -17.22 24.52 -16.84
CA LYS A 33 -18.17 23.96 -15.86
C LYS A 33 -17.79 24.35 -14.45
N GLU A 34 -18.76 24.66 -13.61
CA GLU A 34 -18.57 24.91 -12.17
C GLU A 34 -18.15 23.64 -11.40
N SER A 35 -18.56 22.46 -11.89
CA SER A 35 -18.20 21.17 -11.31
C SER A 35 -18.07 20.09 -12.38
N TYR A 36 -17.22 19.14 -12.11
CA TYR A 36 -16.95 18.01 -13.01
C TYR A 36 -17.27 16.69 -12.30
N THR A 37 -17.87 15.76 -13.03
CA THR A 37 -18.06 14.38 -12.56
C THR A 37 -16.75 13.60 -12.45
N ASN A 38 -15.69 14.10 -13.12
CA ASN A 38 -14.35 13.57 -12.99
C ASN A 38 -13.67 14.18 -11.75
N PRO A 39 -13.49 13.42 -10.63
CA PRO A 39 -12.88 13.94 -9.41
C PRO A 39 -11.36 14.13 -9.51
N ASP A 40 -10.78 13.74 -10.65
CA ASP A 40 -9.33 13.80 -10.88
C ASP A 40 -8.90 15.14 -11.51
N ILE A 41 -9.85 16.00 -11.87
CA ILE A 41 -9.55 17.36 -12.33
C ILE A 41 -9.08 18.20 -11.15
N VAL A 42 -7.90 18.80 -11.29
CA VAL A 42 -7.24 19.64 -10.30
C VAL A 42 -7.36 21.09 -10.71
N PRO A 43 -8.23 21.91 -10.06
CA PRO A 43 -8.52 23.29 -10.48
C PRO A 43 -7.29 24.19 -10.52
N GLU A 44 -6.32 23.99 -9.64
CA GLU A 44 -5.08 24.75 -9.55
C GLU A 44 -4.18 24.54 -10.79
N ARG A 45 -4.46 23.52 -11.59
CA ARG A 45 -3.71 23.19 -12.80
C ARG A 45 -4.40 23.58 -14.11
N LEU A 46 -5.53 24.23 -14.08
CA LEU A 46 -6.23 24.71 -15.28
C LEU A 46 -5.32 25.57 -16.18
N SER A 47 -4.40 26.34 -15.57
CA SER A 47 -3.44 27.18 -16.32
C SER A 47 -2.37 26.38 -17.07
N TYR A 48 -2.24 25.08 -16.83
CA TYR A 48 -1.32 24.19 -17.55
C TYR A 48 -1.95 23.60 -18.82
N ASN A 49 -3.28 23.74 -19.01
CA ASN A 49 -3.93 23.34 -20.25
C ASN A 49 -3.43 24.24 -21.39
N VAL A 50 -3.10 23.64 -22.52
CA VAL A 50 -2.48 24.35 -23.65
C VAL A 50 -3.40 24.33 -24.85
N HIS A 51 -3.81 25.50 -25.34
CA HIS A 51 -4.52 25.63 -26.60
C HIS A 51 -3.54 25.73 -27.77
N PHE A 52 -3.54 24.75 -28.65
CA PHE A 52 -2.86 24.81 -29.94
C PHE A 52 -3.72 25.57 -30.95
N LYS A 53 -5.04 25.55 -30.76
CA LYS A 53 -5.99 26.40 -31.42
C LYS A 53 -7.07 26.88 -30.46
N THR A 54 -7.09 28.17 -30.15
CA THR A 54 -8.10 28.78 -29.30
C THR A 54 -9.37 29.08 -30.11
N PRO A 55 -10.56 28.71 -29.64
CA PRO A 55 -11.80 29.08 -30.32
C PRO A 55 -12.02 30.59 -30.29
N THR A 56 -12.57 31.14 -31.37
CA THR A 56 -12.85 32.60 -31.51
C THR A 56 -14.27 32.98 -31.01
N GLY A 57 -15.06 32.02 -30.61
CA GLY A 57 -16.42 32.12 -30.09
C GLY A 57 -16.95 30.77 -29.66
N SER A 58 -18.25 30.67 -29.44
CA SER A 58 -18.82 29.34 -29.22
C SER A 58 -18.68 28.46 -30.46
N TYR A 59 -18.50 27.16 -30.28
CA TYR A 59 -18.38 26.22 -31.40
C TYR A 59 -19.57 26.29 -32.36
N THR A 60 -20.74 26.58 -31.85
CA THR A 60 -21.95 26.77 -32.66
C THR A 60 -21.88 28.05 -33.48
N GLU A 61 -21.45 29.18 -32.91
CA GLU A 61 -21.28 30.44 -33.64
C GLU A 61 -20.22 30.31 -34.74
N MET A 62 -19.09 29.71 -34.45
CA MET A 62 -18.04 29.42 -35.41
C MET A 62 -18.56 28.57 -36.61
N PHE A 63 -19.35 27.54 -36.29
CA PHE A 63 -19.97 26.70 -37.33
C PHE A 63 -20.92 27.50 -38.26
N GLU A 64 -21.83 28.30 -37.67
CA GLU A 64 -22.77 29.13 -38.44
C GLU A 64 -22.03 30.21 -39.27
N GLN A 65 -20.95 30.77 -38.73
CA GLN A 65 -20.10 31.71 -39.48
C GLN A 65 -19.46 31.03 -40.71
N MET A 66 -18.84 29.86 -40.53
CA MET A 66 -18.22 29.10 -41.63
C MET A 66 -19.24 28.70 -42.69
N LYS A 67 -20.46 28.41 -42.33
CA LYS A 67 -21.57 28.11 -43.20
C LYS A 67 -22.01 29.39 -43.98
N THR A 68 -22.10 30.52 -43.30
CA THR A 68 -22.44 31.83 -43.90
C THR A 68 -21.37 32.29 -44.92
N ASP A 69 -20.08 32.09 -44.58
CA ASP A 69 -18.94 32.43 -45.40
C ASP A 69 -18.73 31.44 -46.59
N GLY A 70 -19.56 30.38 -46.64
CA GLY A 70 -19.45 29.38 -47.72
C GLY A 70 -18.25 28.42 -47.62
N VAL A 71 -17.53 28.46 -46.50
CA VAL A 71 -16.41 27.54 -46.19
C VAL A 71 -16.88 26.10 -46.10
N ILE A 72 -18.08 25.90 -45.56
CA ILE A 72 -18.74 24.60 -45.39
C ILE A 72 -20.16 24.64 -46.00
N SER A 73 -20.69 23.45 -46.34
CA SER A 73 -22.06 23.32 -46.82
C SER A 73 -22.80 22.22 -46.09
N THR A 74 -23.98 22.54 -45.58
CA THR A 74 -24.90 21.58 -44.94
C THR A 74 -26.03 21.14 -45.86
N ARG A 75 -25.94 21.42 -47.17
CA ARG A 75 -26.99 21.13 -48.13
C ARG A 75 -27.34 19.64 -48.15
N GLY A 76 -28.61 19.35 -47.88
CA GLY A 76 -29.18 17.99 -47.89
C GLY A 76 -28.79 17.13 -46.70
N LEU A 77 -28.32 17.72 -45.59
CA LEU A 77 -28.20 17.02 -44.31
C LEU A 77 -29.54 16.88 -43.63
N LYS A 78 -29.69 15.81 -42.86
CA LYS A 78 -30.81 15.62 -41.95
C LYS A 78 -30.62 16.45 -40.70
N GLU A 79 -31.72 16.72 -39.96
CA GLU A 79 -31.71 17.51 -38.74
C GLU A 79 -30.85 16.85 -37.61
N ASP A 80 -30.83 15.52 -37.54
CA ASP A 80 -30.11 14.71 -36.57
C ASP A 80 -28.69 14.35 -37.03
N ALA A 81 -28.19 14.97 -38.08
CA ALA A 81 -26.84 14.68 -38.59
C ALA A 81 -25.73 15.05 -37.61
N ASN A 82 -24.67 14.25 -37.58
CA ASN A 82 -23.45 14.58 -36.87
C ASN A 82 -22.71 15.71 -37.60
N LEU A 83 -22.83 16.93 -37.08
CA LEU A 83 -22.25 18.14 -37.68
C LEU A 83 -20.81 18.37 -37.26
N TYR A 84 -20.41 17.82 -36.13
CA TYR A 84 -19.10 17.99 -35.54
C TYR A 84 -18.44 16.64 -35.27
N GLY A 85 -17.14 16.64 -35.12
CA GLY A 85 -16.34 15.54 -34.63
C GLY A 85 -15.38 16.03 -33.54
N GLU A 86 -14.96 15.13 -32.71
CA GLU A 86 -13.93 15.36 -31.71
C GLU A 86 -12.90 14.24 -31.83
N LEU A 87 -11.65 14.59 -32.18
CA LEU A 87 -10.53 13.68 -32.06
C LEU A 87 -9.93 13.79 -30.68
N ILE A 88 -9.65 12.63 -30.07
CA ILE A 88 -8.98 12.53 -28.78
C ILE A 88 -7.72 11.71 -29.01
N PHE A 89 -6.56 12.30 -28.74
CA PHE A 89 -5.26 11.66 -28.81
C PHE A 89 -4.70 11.47 -27.42
N ASP A 90 -4.17 10.29 -27.17
CA ASP A 90 -3.74 9.85 -25.87
C ASP A 90 -2.55 8.89 -25.96
N VAL A 91 -1.72 8.90 -24.91
CA VAL A 91 -0.70 7.90 -24.58
C VAL A 91 -0.73 7.71 -23.09
N ASN A 92 -0.30 6.57 -22.57
CA ASN A 92 -0.32 6.34 -21.14
C ASN A 92 0.51 7.38 -20.36
N SER A 93 0.13 7.67 -19.11
CA SER A 93 0.80 8.69 -18.28
C SER A 93 2.27 8.34 -17.98
N ALA A 94 2.62 7.04 -17.96
CA ALA A 94 3.98 6.58 -17.70
C ALA A 94 4.94 7.02 -18.79
N TYR A 95 4.50 7.05 -20.06
CA TYR A 95 5.29 7.54 -21.16
C TYR A 95 5.79 8.96 -20.92
N PHE A 96 4.89 9.86 -20.62
CA PHE A 96 5.25 11.25 -20.35
C PHE A 96 6.08 11.42 -19.11
N TYR A 97 5.74 10.70 -18.05
CA TYR A 97 6.50 10.72 -16.79
C TYR A 97 7.97 10.32 -17.01
N ASN A 98 8.21 9.28 -17.79
CA ASN A 98 9.56 8.77 -18.09
C ASN A 98 10.35 9.68 -19.06
N HIS A 99 9.68 10.56 -19.79
CA HIS A 99 10.31 11.45 -20.79
C HIS A 99 10.37 12.93 -20.39
N GLY A 100 10.20 13.25 -19.10
CA GLY A 100 10.32 14.62 -18.61
C GLY A 100 8.98 15.34 -18.35
N GLY A 101 7.88 14.61 -18.36
CA GLY A 101 6.58 15.10 -17.88
C GLY A 101 5.94 16.14 -18.78
N TYR A 102 5.55 17.27 -18.20
CA TYR A 102 4.71 18.28 -18.83
C TYR A 102 5.30 18.88 -20.11
N GLU A 103 6.57 19.29 -20.13
CA GLU A 103 7.17 19.95 -21.29
C GLU A 103 7.29 18.98 -22.49
N PHE A 104 7.61 17.73 -22.22
CA PHE A 104 7.62 16.71 -23.26
C PHE A 104 6.20 16.42 -23.78
N ALA A 105 5.20 16.34 -22.91
CA ALA A 105 3.81 16.16 -23.31
C ALA A 105 3.31 17.33 -24.19
N LYS A 106 3.67 18.56 -23.83
CA LYS A 106 3.36 19.76 -24.62
C LYS A 106 3.94 19.70 -26.04
N GLN A 107 5.20 19.27 -26.18
CA GLN A 107 5.82 19.09 -27.49
C GLN A 107 5.15 17.95 -28.27
N PHE A 108 4.92 16.81 -27.63
CA PHE A 108 4.24 15.65 -28.24
C PHE A 108 2.87 16.06 -28.80
N TYR A 109 2.06 16.77 -28.01
CA TYR A 109 0.73 17.17 -28.45
C TYR A 109 0.72 18.35 -29.43
N ALA A 110 1.78 19.16 -29.50
CA ALA A 110 1.97 20.09 -30.58
C ALA A 110 2.17 19.38 -31.94
N ASP A 111 2.91 18.28 -31.96
CA ASP A 111 3.07 17.48 -33.15
C ASP A 111 1.82 16.64 -33.45
N ALA A 112 1.13 16.15 -32.43
CA ALA A 112 -0.19 15.51 -32.57
C ALA A 112 -1.24 16.46 -33.15
N TYR A 113 -1.20 17.74 -32.83
CA TYR A 113 -2.06 18.76 -33.44
C TYR A 113 -1.80 18.90 -34.94
N LYS A 114 -0.53 18.90 -35.37
CA LYS A 114 -0.18 18.92 -36.83
C LYS A 114 -0.75 17.68 -37.55
N ALA A 115 -0.60 16.50 -36.91
CA ALA A 115 -1.23 15.27 -37.41
C ALA A 115 -2.77 15.40 -37.48
N ALA A 116 -3.42 16.02 -36.49
CA ALA A 116 -4.85 16.28 -36.55
C ALA A 116 -5.27 17.19 -37.68
N VAL A 117 -4.48 18.25 -37.99
CA VAL A 117 -4.73 19.14 -39.13
C VAL A 117 -4.74 18.36 -40.44
N ASP A 118 -3.78 17.45 -40.65
CA ASP A 118 -3.69 16.60 -41.85
C ASP A 118 -4.85 15.59 -41.91
N ILE A 119 -5.18 14.94 -40.81
CA ILE A 119 -6.29 13.97 -40.67
C ILE A 119 -7.64 14.66 -40.97
N VAL A 120 -7.84 15.85 -40.44
CA VAL A 120 -9.06 16.64 -40.65
C VAL A 120 -9.12 17.19 -42.05
N GLY A 121 -7.98 17.46 -42.70
CA GLY A 121 -7.86 17.98 -44.04
C GLY A 121 -7.83 19.50 -44.12
N GLY A 122 -7.33 20.12 -43.08
CA GLY A 122 -7.07 21.57 -43.01
C GLY A 122 -7.45 22.20 -41.69
N GLU A 123 -6.61 23.10 -41.23
CA GLU A 123 -6.76 23.81 -39.95
C GLU A 123 -8.05 24.65 -39.88
N GLN A 124 -8.52 25.15 -41.02
CA GLN A 124 -9.76 25.95 -41.14
C GLN A 124 -11.01 25.17 -40.64
N TYR A 125 -10.99 23.85 -40.65
CA TYR A 125 -12.11 23.01 -40.19
C TYR A 125 -12.03 22.64 -38.70
N ILE A 126 -10.95 23.00 -38.01
CA ILE A 126 -10.77 22.78 -36.56
C ILE A 126 -11.34 24.00 -35.84
N LEU A 127 -12.21 23.77 -34.86
CA LEU A 127 -12.81 24.81 -34.03
C LEU A 127 -11.97 25.11 -32.81
N SER A 128 -11.43 24.09 -32.15
CA SER A 128 -10.56 24.17 -30.97
C SER A 128 -9.62 22.96 -30.93
N ALA A 129 -8.43 23.17 -30.36
CA ALA A 129 -7.49 22.11 -30.03
C ALA A 129 -6.84 22.42 -28.69
N VAL A 130 -7.12 21.62 -27.67
CA VAL A 130 -6.63 21.84 -26.30
C VAL A 130 -6.03 20.58 -25.72
N MET A 131 -4.80 20.68 -25.21
CA MET A 131 -4.19 19.66 -24.37
C MET A 131 -4.66 19.87 -22.92
N HIS A 132 -5.30 18.88 -22.34
CA HIS A 132 -5.56 18.87 -20.91
C HIS A 132 -4.34 18.36 -20.14
N ALA A 133 -3.96 19.09 -19.10
CA ALA A 133 -2.85 18.78 -18.21
C ALA A 133 -3.24 18.92 -16.72
N ASP A 134 -4.54 18.98 -16.47
CA ASP A 134 -5.16 19.21 -15.19
C ASP A 134 -5.81 17.94 -14.59
N GLU A 135 -5.70 16.80 -15.24
CA GLU A 135 -6.26 15.53 -14.74
C GLU A 135 -5.18 14.69 -14.04
N ARG A 136 -5.36 14.44 -12.75
CA ARG A 136 -4.43 13.62 -11.95
C ARG A 136 -4.60 12.13 -12.27
N ASN A 137 -3.50 11.45 -12.53
CA ASN A 137 -3.48 10.00 -12.55
C ASN A 137 -3.32 9.45 -11.12
N ARG A 138 -4.43 9.19 -10.43
CA ARG A 138 -4.46 8.81 -9.04
C ARG A 138 -3.66 7.53 -8.74
N ALA A 139 -3.87 6.50 -9.56
CA ALA A 139 -3.20 5.21 -9.35
C ALA A 139 -1.67 5.33 -9.46
N MET A 140 -1.19 6.08 -10.45
CA MET A 140 0.24 6.30 -10.64
C MET A 140 0.83 7.23 -9.58
N SER A 141 0.08 8.28 -9.20
CA SER A 141 0.50 9.20 -8.13
C SER A 141 0.64 8.47 -6.79
N GLU A 142 -0.27 7.58 -6.45
CA GLU A 142 -0.21 6.77 -5.24
C GLU A 142 0.95 5.76 -5.28
N ALA A 143 1.21 5.15 -6.45
CA ALA A 143 2.29 4.20 -6.60
C ALA A 143 3.67 4.84 -6.45
N LEU A 144 3.84 6.07 -6.93
CA LEU A 144 5.13 6.79 -6.93
C LEU A 144 5.30 7.71 -5.72
N GLY A 145 4.22 8.03 -5.00
CA GLY A 145 4.24 8.96 -3.86
C GLY A 145 4.35 10.44 -4.25
N GLU A 146 4.14 10.77 -5.53
CA GLU A 146 4.15 12.13 -6.05
C GLU A 146 3.04 12.34 -7.08
N ASP A 147 2.68 13.59 -7.37
CA ASP A 147 1.59 13.90 -8.29
C ASP A 147 1.98 13.63 -9.74
N VAL A 148 1.29 12.68 -10.38
CA VAL A 148 1.40 12.37 -11.80
C VAL A 148 0.11 12.75 -12.51
N TYR A 149 0.24 13.36 -13.67
CA TYR A 149 -0.89 13.87 -14.45
C TYR A 149 -1.06 13.09 -15.75
N HIS A 150 -2.31 12.97 -16.16
CA HIS A 150 -2.71 12.37 -17.42
C HIS A 150 -2.87 13.47 -18.47
N TYR A 151 -2.07 13.41 -19.52
CA TYR A 151 -2.11 14.37 -20.62
C TYR A 151 -2.83 13.76 -21.80
N HIS A 152 -3.74 14.53 -22.43
CA HIS A 152 -4.44 14.14 -23.64
C HIS A 152 -4.87 15.36 -24.43
N LEU A 153 -5.02 15.20 -25.77
CA LEU A 153 -5.38 16.29 -26.67
C LEU A 153 -6.79 16.08 -27.19
N HIS A 154 -7.63 17.09 -27.03
CA HIS A 154 -8.94 17.21 -27.66
C HIS A 154 -8.85 18.11 -28.87
N VAL A 155 -9.36 17.67 -30.03
CA VAL A 155 -9.46 18.48 -31.25
C VAL A 155 -10.88 18.42 -31.76
N VAL A 156 -11.62 19.51 -31.61
CA VAL A 156 -12.99 19.66 -32.10
C VAL A 156 -12.97 20.22 -33.50
N TYR A 157 -13.65 19.57 -34.45
CA TYR A 157 -13.59 19.88 -35.85
C TYR A 157 -14.94 19.66 -36.55
N ILE A 158 -15.03 20.18 -37.78
CA ILE A 158 -16.16 19.94 -38.69
C ILE A 158 -15.76 18.88 -39.72
N PRO A 159 -16.44 17.72 -39.78
CA PRO A 159 -16.12 16.66 -40.73
C PRO A 159 -16.59 17.02 -42.13
N VAL A 160 -15.68 17.46 -43.00
CA VAL A 160 -15.97 17.86 -44.36
C VAL A 160 -15.40 16.88 -45.39
N VAL A 161 -16.07 16.78 -46.50
CA VAL A 161 -15.59 16.11 -47.72
C VAL A 161 -15.84 17.00 -48.93
N GLU A 162 -14.89 17.00 -49.87
CA GLU A 162 -15.12 17.64 -51.15
C GLU A 162 -16.23 16.95 -51.92
N LYS A 163 -17.16 17.71 -52.47
CA LYS A 163 -18.28 17.20 -53.23
C LYS A 163 -18.46 18.06 -54.49
N GLN A 164 -18.35 17.44 -55.61
CA GLN A 164 -18.68 18.04 -56.91
C GLN A 164 -20.17 17.93 -57.16
N ILE A 165 -20.80 19.04 -57.43
CA ILE A 165 -22.19 19.13 -57.87
C ILE A 165 -22.20 19.28 -59.39
N LEU A 166 -22.82 18.32 -60.06
CA LEU A 166 -22.89 18.30 -61.50
C LEU A 166 -24.12 19.03 -62.01
N TRP A 167 -24.05 19.59 -63.23
CA TRP A 167 -25.20 20.12 -63.92
C TRP A 167 -26.23 18.99 -64.13
N SER A 168 -27.45 19.23 -63.67
CA SER A 168 -28.53 18.24 -63.72
C SER A 168 -29.08 18.15 -65.16
N LYS A 169 -29.81 17.05 -65.45
CA LYS A 169 -30.51 16.85 -66.72
C LYS A 169 -31.55 17.95 -67.04
N ARG A 170 -31.91 18.79 -66.05
CA ARG A 170 -32.85 19.92 -66.22
C ARG A 170 -32.12 21.20 -66.69
N CYS A 171 -30.79 21.18 -66.87
CA CYS A 171 -30.05 22.33 -67.40
C CYS A 171 -30.54 22.66 -68.84
N LYS A 172 -30.75 23.95 -69.13
CA LYS A 172 -31.16 24.44 -70.45
C LYS A 172 -30.13 24.14 -71.49
N ASP A 173 -28.88 24.37 -71.12
CA ASP A 173 -27.73 23.99 -71.95
C ASP A 173 -27.39 22.52 -71.79
N LYS A 174 -27.69 21.71 -72.77
CA LYS A 174 -27.48 20.28 -72.74
C LYS A 174 -25.99 19.88 -72.81
N SER A 175 -25.14 20.77 -73.32
CA SER A 175 -23.67 20.52 -73.38
C SER A 175 -23.04 20.51 -71.94
N LEU A 176 -23.65 21.19 -70.99
CA LEU A 176 -23.18 21.27 -69.63
C LEU A 176 -23.62 20.07 -68.76
N VAL A 177 -24.63 19.32 -69.16
CA VAL A 177 -25.17 18.21 -68.37
C VAL A 177 -24.10 17.18 -68.04
N GLY A 178 -23.89 16.95 -66.74
CA GLY A 178 -22.85 16.01 -66.26
C GLY A 178 -21.49 16.63 -66.04
N THR A 179 -21.27 17.89 -66.45
CA THR A 179 -20.05 18.64 -66.10
C THR A 179 -20.16 19.21 -64.68
N VAL A 180 -19.02 19.57 -64.05
CA VAL A 180 -18.99 20.14 -62.68
C VAL A 180 -19.58 21.55 -62.74
N LYS A 181 -20.64 21.75 -61.97
CA LYS A 181 -21.29 23.05 -61.76
C LYS A 181 -20.61 23.85 -60.65
N GLU A 182 -20.35 23.21 -59.55
CA GLU A 182 -19.71 23.80 -58.38
C GLU A 182 -19.05 22.71 -57.53
N THR A 183 -17.99 23.05 -56.81
CA THR A 183 -17.34 22.18 -55.83
C THR A 183 -17.61 22.78 -54.44
N ILE A 184 -18.12 22.00 -53.52
CA ILE A 184 -18.44 22.43 -52.16
C ILE A 184 -17.76 21.53 -51.13
N MET A 185 -17.44 22.10 -49.97
CA MET A 185 -17.00 21.34 -48.81
C MET A 185 -18.24 20.90 -48.01
N GLN A 186 -18.71 19.70 -48.32
CA GLN A 186 -19.94 19.13 -47.74
C GLN A 186 -19.64 18.61 -46.34
N VAL A 187 -20.37 19.08 -45.31
CA VAL A 187 -20.33 18.46 -43.96
C VAL A 187 -20.89 17.05 -44.04
N SER A 188 -20.10 16.05 -43.67
CA SER A 188 -20.52 14.63 -43.69
C SER A 188 -19.59 13.74 -42.91
N SER A 189 -19.94 13.46 -41.64
CA SER A 189 -19.19 12.54 -40.83
C SER A 189 -19.10 11.13 -41.43
N SER A 190 -20.20 10.60 -41.97
CA SER A 190 -20.23 9.25 -42.55
C SER A 190 -19.35 9.08 -43.77
N LYS A 191 -19.16 10.14 -44.57
CA LYS A 191 -18.25 10.11 -45.75
C LYS A 191 -16.82 10.41 -45.38
N LYS A 192 -16.57 11.23 -44.37
CA LYS A 192 -15.24 11.50 -43.83
C LYS A 192 -14.63 10.23 -43.22
N TRP A 193 -15.42 9.51 -42.44
CA TRP A 193 -15.02 8.31 -41.73
C TRP A 193 -15.49 7.02 -42.42
N ILE A 194 -15.16 6.89 -43.70
CA ILE A 194 -15.46 5.67 -44.46
C ILE A 194 -14.40 4.59 -44.19
N SER A 195 -14.82 3.32 -44.15
CA SER A 195 -13.88 2.20 -44.14
C SER A 195 -13.11 2.13 -45.47
N LYS A 196 -11.81 1.93 -45.40
CA LYS A 196 -10.92 1.84 -46.62
C LYS A 196 -10.55 0.37 -46.88
N PRO A 197 -10.29 -0.05 -48.13
CA PRO A 197 -9.74 -1.37 -48.38
C PRO A 197 -8.43 -1.60 -47.62
N ALA A 198 -8.27 -2.77 -47.01
CA ALA A 198 -6.99 -3.22 -46.49
C ALA A 198 -6.08 -3.52 -47.68
N LEU A 199 -4.83 -3.01 -47.62
CA LEU A 199 -3.84 -3.17 -48.69
C LEU A 199 -2.76 -4.16 -48.21
N ASP A 200 -2.22 -4.94 -49.17
CA ASP A 200 -1.04 -5.77 -48.96
C ASP A 200 0.26 -4.93 -49.04
N GLU A 201 1.42 -5.58 -48.93
CA GLU A 201 2.75 -4.94 -48.97
C GLU A 201 3.04 -4.25 -50.32
N HIS A 202 2.29 -4.62 -51.35
CA HIS A 202 2.42 -4.05 -52.74
C HIS A 202 1.36 -2.98 -53.00
N GLY A 203 0.50 -2.63 -52.02
CA GLY A 203 -0.55 -1.63 -52.18
C GLY A 203 -1.83 -2.15 -52.86
N ASN A 204 -1.98 -3.45 -53.07
CA ASN A 204 -3.17 -4.03 -53.67
C ASN A 204 -4.22 -4.35 -52.58
N PRO A 205 -5.53 -4.22 -52.90
CA PRO A 205 -6.58 -4.60 -51.92
C PRO A 205 -6.52 -6.08 -51.61
N ILE A 206 -6.47 -6.40 -50.29
CA ILE A 206 -6.59 -7.77 -49.81
C ILE A 206 -8.04 -8.23 -50.02
N LEU A 207 -8.22 -9.33 -50.72
CA LEU A 207 -9.55 -9.86 -51.05
C LEU A 207 -9.96 -11.02 -50.14
N THR A 208 -11.24 -11.11 -49.83
CA THR A 208 -11.85 -12.30 -49.20
C THR A 208 -11.85 -13.47 -50.22
N ALA A 209 -12.08 -14.69 -49.75
CA ALA A 209 -12.27 -15.87 -50.61
C ALA A 209 -13.36 -15.69 -51.68
N LYS A 210 -14.26 -14.71 -51.55
CA LYS A 210 -15.33 -14.36 -52.51
C LYS A 210 -14.96 -13.18 -53.40
N GLY A 211 -13.68 -12.77 -53.44
CA GLY A 211 -13.19 -11.69 -54.31
C GLY A 211 -13.61 -10.28 -53.86
N LYS A 212 -14.15 -10.10 -52.68
CA LYS A 212 -14.50 -8.76 -52.16
C LYS A 212 -13.35 -8.19 -51.33
N PRO A 213 -13.05 -6.86 -51.43
CA PRO A 213 -12.04 -6.24 -50.60
C PRO A 213 -12.35 -6.39 -49.11
N ILE A 214 -11.36 -6.77 -48.31
CA ILE A 214 -11.41 -6.69 -46.86
C ILE A 214 -11.32 -5.21 -46.52
N LEU A 215 -12.29 -4.72 -45.71
CA LEU A 215 -12.33 -3.31 -45.33
C LEU A 215 -11.68 -3.14 -43.93
N LYS A 216 -10.75 -2.21 -43.87
CA LYS A 216 -10.21 -1.66 -42.63
C LYS A 216 -11.21 -0.62 -42.09
N LYS A 217 -11.72 -0.83 -40.89
CA LYS A 217 -12.67 0.09 -40.25
C LYS A 217 -12.03 1.48 -40.03
N SER A 218 -12.83 2.54 -40.12
CA SER A 218 -12.36 3.94 -40.02
C SER A 218 -11.55 4.25 -38.78
N TYR A 219 -11.93 3.70 -37.61
CA TYR A 219 -11.15 3.89 -36.38
C TYR A 219 -9.75 3.27 -36.47
N SER A 220 -9.60 2.15 -37.18
CA SER A 220 -8.29 1.52 -37.35
C SER A 220 -7.43 2.32 -38.34
N VAL A 221 -8.06 2.98 -39.34
CA VAL A 221 -7.38 3.92 -40.25
C VAL A 221 -6.88 5.14 -39.45
N LEU A 222 -7.73 5.73 -38.59
CA LEU A 222 -7.36 6.86 -37.73
C LEU A 222 -6.16 6.53 -36.84
N GLN A 223 -6.17 5.35 -36.23
CA GLN A 223 -5.07 4.86 -35.39
C GLN A 223 -3.77 4.72 -36.18
N ASP A 224 -3.84 4.20 -37.43
CA ASP A 224 -2.68 4.08 -38.32
C ASP A 224 -2.16 5.47 -38.72
N ASP A 225 -3.04 6.37 -39.15
CA ASP A 225 -2.69 7.72 -39.59
C ASP A 225 -1.99 8.50 -38.48
N PHE A 226 -2.54 8.46 -37.23
CA PHE A 226 -1.93 9.09 -36.07
C PHE A 226 -0.58 8.48 -35.71
N PHE A 227 -0.50 7.16 -35.57
CA PHE A 227 0.74 6.48 -35.25
C PHE A 227 1.86 6.79 -36.25
N ASN A 228 1.54 6.73 -37.55
CA ASN A 228 2.53 7.02 -38.63
C ASN A 228 3.00 8.47 -38.56
N ALA A 229 2.09 9.42 -38.30
CA ALA A 229 2.44 10.84 -38.16
C ALA A 229 3.39 11.04 -36.96
N MET A 230 3.11 10.44 -35.80
CA MET A 230 3.96 10.57 -34.63
C MET A 230 5.32 9.91 -34.79
N ARG A 231 5.39 8.74 -35.48
CA ARG A 231 6.68 8.14 -35.85
C ARG A 231 7.49 9.03 -36.81
N SER A 232 6.83 9.67 -37.75
CA SER A 232 7.47 10.60 -38.71
C SER A 232 7.96 11.86 -37.97
N ALA A 233 7.31 12.28 -36.90
CA ALA A 233 7.74 13.37 -36.03
C ALA A 233 8.90 13.02 -35.08
N GLY A 234 9.33 11.73 -35.07
CA GLY A 234 10.48 11.28 -34.28
C GLY A 234 10.18 10.45 -33.04
N TYR A 235 8.91 10.22 -32.71
CA TYR A 235 8.49 9.40 -31.56
C TYR A 235 8.52 7.91 -31.98
N THR A 236 9.72 7.29 -31.90
CA THR A 236 9.97 5.91 -32.36
C THR A 236 9.81 4.85 -31.30
N ASP A 237 9.69 5.25 -30.06
CA ASP A 237 9.57 4.43 -28.86
C ASP A 237 8.13 4.18 -28.40
N VAL A 238 7.15 4.67 -29.17
CA VAL A 238 5.74 4.33 -28.99
C VAL A 238 5.30 3.29 -30.02
N GLU A 239 4.37 2.45 -29.62
CA GLU A 239 3.73 1.49 -30.51
C GLU A 239 2.31 1.92 -30.88
N ARG A 240 1.83 1.37 -31.96
CA ARG A 240 0.43 1.49 -32.34
C ARG A 240 -0.44 0.63 -31.42
N GLY A 241 -1.58 1.13 -31.00
CA GLY A 241 -2.59 0.32 -30.29
C GLY A 241 -2.97 -0.96 -31.08
N GLU A 242 -3.27 -2.04 -30.39
CA GLU A 242 -3.51 -3.36 -31.01
C GLU A 242 -4.58 -3.35 -32.08
N ARG A 243 -4.32 -4.10 -33.15
CA ARG A 243 -5.27 -4.30 -34.26
C ARG A 243 -6.24 -5.42 -33.92
N GLY A 244 -7.53 -5.16 -34.11
CA GLY A 244 -8.57 -6.19 -33.96
C GLY A 244 -8.96 -6.49 -32.52
N SER A 245 -8.58 -5.65 -31.55
CA SER A 245 -9.15 -5.74 -30.22
C SER A 245 -10.67 -5.69 -30.30
N THR A 246 -11.32 -6.74 -29.81
CA THR A 246 -12.79 -6.84 -29.68
C THR A 246 -13.27 -6.39 -28.31
N GLU A 247 -12.35 -5.94 -27.45
CA GLU A 247 -12.70 -5.36 -26.15
C GLU A 247 -13.55 -4.13 -26.38
N GLU A 248 -14.77 -4.16 -25.87
CA GLU A 248 -15.63 -2.98 -25.87
C GLU A 248 -14.89 -1.88 -25.09
N HIS A 249 -14.74 -0.74 -25.74
CA HIS A 249 -14.18 0.43 -25.07
C HIS A 249 -15.15 0.84 -23.97
N LEU A 250 -14.82 0.47 -22.73
CA LEU A 250 -15.49 1.02 -21.57
C LEU A 250 -15.45 2.55 -21.67
N THR A 251 -16.54 3.20 -21.41
CA THR A 251 -16.53 4.66 -21.23
C THR A 251 -15.53 4.98 -20.10
N VAL A 252 -14.94 6.17 -20.12
CA VAL A 252 -14.02 6.63 -19.06
C VAL A 252 -14.65 6.42 -17.67
N THR A 253 -15.95 6.64 -17.54
CA THR A 253 -16.69 6.43 -16.29
C THR A 253 -16.74 4.95 -15.90
N GLN A 254 -17.04 4.06 -16.83
CA GLN A 254 -17.07 2.61 -16.58
C GLN A 254 -15.69 2.07 -16.21
N PHE A 255 -14.64 2.52 -16.90
CA PHE A 255 -13.27 2.15 -16.58
C PHE A 255 -12.87 2.61 -15.16
N LYS A 256 -13.21 3.86 -14.79
CA LYS A 256 -12.93 4.38 -13.45
C LYS A 256 -13.72 3.64 -12.37
N VAL A 257 -14.98 3.29 -12.63
CA VAL A 257 -15.79 2.48 -11.70
C VAL A 257 -15.18 1.09 -11.50
N GLN A 258 -14.75 0.43 -12.58
CA GLN A 258 -14.12 -0.88 -12.47
C GLN A 258 -12.78 -0.81 -11.71
N ALA A 259 -11.93 0.15 -12.02
CA ALA A 259 -10.65 0.34 -11.33
C ALA A 259 -10.85 0.64 -9.83
N GLU A 260 -11.86 1.45 -9.48
CA GLU A 260 -12.18 1.75 -8.08
C GLU A 260 -12.79 0.54 -7.36
N GLN A 261 -13.55 -0.32 -8.05
CA GLN A 261 -14.04 -1.58 -7.49
C GLN A 261 -12.90 -2.56 -7.18
N GLU A 262 -11.96 -2.75 -8.11
CA GLU A 262 -10.77 -3.58 -7.92
C GLU A 262 -9.92 -3.07 -6.75
N ARG A 263 -9.74 -1.76 -6.66
CA ARG A 263 -9.04 -1.12 -5.54
C ARG A 263 -9.75 -1.33 -4.20
N LEU A 264 -11.07 -1.22 -4.19
CA LEU A 264 -11.89 -1.42 -2.98
C LEU A 264 -11.82 -2.86 -2.49
N GLU A 265 -11.71 -3.81 -3.40
CA GLU A 265 -11.54 -5.23 -3.09
C GLU A 265 -10.15 -5.52 -2.48
N GLN A 266 -9.08 -4.97 -3.07
CA GLN A 266 -7.73 -5.04 -2.52
C GLN A 266 -7.64 -4.40 -1.13
N LEU A 267 -8.29 -3.25 -0.92
CA LEU A 267 -8.36 -2.61 0.40
C LEU A 267 -9.11 -3.45 1.42
N ARG A 268 -10.20 -4.13 1.02
CA ARG A 268 -10.94 -5.02 1.91
C ARG A 268 -10.10 -6.23 2.33
N GLU A 269 -9.37 -6.82 1.40
CA GLU A 269 -8.45 -7.93 1.71
C GLU A 269 -7.35 -7.48 2.68
N ALA A 270 -6.71 -6.33 2.41
CA ALA A 270 -5.69 -5.78 3.30
C ALA A 270 -6.23 -5.45 4.70
N VAL A 271 -7.44 -4.90 4.81
CA VAL A 271 -8.10 -4.66 6.11
C VAL A 271 -8.38 -5.96 6.84
N SER A 272 -8.86 -7.01 6.14
CA SER A 272 -9.11 -8.32 6.73
C SER A 272 -7.83 -8.96 7.25
N GLU A 273 -6.74 -8.90 6.50
CA GLU A 273 -5.42 -9.39 6.93
C GLU A 273 -4.94 -8.67 8.19
N LYS A 274 -5.08 -7.34 8.24
CA LYS A 274 -4.71 -6.54 9.42
C LYS A 274 -5.60 -6.79 10.64
N GLN A 275 -6.86 -7.11 10.43
CA GLN A 275 -7.74 -7.52 11.53
C GLN A 275 -7.29 -8.85 12.14
N ASN A 276 -6.91 -9.82 11.32
CA ASN A 276 -6.39 -11.10 11.78
C ASN A 276 -5.05 -10.93 12.53
N ASP A 277 -4.14 -10.09 12.01
CA ASP A 277 -2.88 -9.76 12.69
C ASP A 277 -3.14 -9.16 14.08
N MET A 278 -4.12 -8.26 14.18
CA MET A 278 -4.50 -7.61 15.43
C MET A 278 -5.12 -8.58 16.44
N GLU A 279 -5.98 -9.51 15.98
CA GLU A 279 -6.55 -10.56 16.86
C GLU A 279 -5.45 -11.49 17.38
N SER A 280 -4.47 -11.87 16.54
CA SER A 280 -3.31 -12.65 16.97
C SER A 280 -2.50 -11.90 18.03
N LEU A 281 -2.24 -10.61 17.81
CA LEU A 281 -1.48 -9.78 18.75
C LEU A 281 -2.20 -9.61 20.10
N LEU A 282 -3.52 -9.47 20.09
CA LEU A 282 -4.35 -9.43 21.30
C LEU A 282 -4.29 -10.74 22.09
N SER A 283 -4.35 -11.88 21.40
CA SER A 283 -4.19 -13.20 22.01
C SER A 283 -2.82 -13.39 22.65
N ASP A 284 -1.76 -12.92 21.99
CA ASP A 284 -0.39 -12.98 22.53
C ASP A 284 -0.22 -12.08 23.74
N LEU A 285 -0.85 -10.90 23.74
CA LEU A 285 -0.86 -9.98 24.89
C LEU A 285 -1.57 -10.60 26.09
N GLU A 286 -2.72 -11.22 25.88
CA GLU A 286 -3.48 -11.91 26.93
C GLU A 286 -2.66 -13.06 27.55
N ALA A 287 -2.03 -13.88 26.71
CA ALA A 287 -1.15 -14.95 27.16
C ALA A 287 0.09 -14.44 27.92
N ALA A 288 0.63 -13.27 27.54
CA ALA A 288 1.72 -12.62 28.24
C ALA A 288 1.26 -12.08 29.62
N SER A 289 0.08 -11.49 29.71
CA SER A 289 -0.53 -10.99 30.93
C SER A 289 -0.80 -12.12 31.94
N ASP A 290 -1.30 -13.27 31.48
CA ASP A 290 -1.52 -14.44 32.32
C ASP A 290 -0.21 -15.00 32.91
N LYS A 291 0.86 -15.03 32.06
CA LYS A 291 2.20 -15.43 32.54
C LYS A 291 2.75 -14.47 33.59
N LEU A 292 2.53 -13.17 33.43
CA LEU A 292 2.93 -12.14 34.38
C LEU A 292 2.24 -12.40 35.74
N SER A 293 0.92 -12.52 35.71
CA SER A 293 0.12 -12.79 36.90
C SER A 293 0.56 -14.06 37.64
N THR A 294 0.80 -15.14 36.90
CA THR A 294 1.29 -16.41 37.46
C THR A 294 2.66 -16.24 38.13
N THR A 295 3.57 -15.48 37.47
CA THR A 295 4.92 -15.21 37.98
C THR A 295 4.88 -14.36 39.25
N GLU A 296 3.97 -13.38 39.37
CA GLU A 296 3.76 -12.59 40.58
C GLU A 296 3.29 -13.45 41.75
N VAL A 297 2.34 -14.36 41.54
CA VAL A 297 1.85 -15.30 42.54
C VAL A 297 2.99 -16.20 43.05
N GLU A 298 3.79 -16.76 42.11
CA GLU A 298 4.95 -17.59 42.47
C GLU A 298 5.99 -16.80 43.27
N LEU A 299 6.27 -15.55 42.91
CA LEU A 299 7.19 -14.67 43.60
C LEU A 299 6.71 -14.38 45.01
N ASN A 300 5.44 -14.01 45.19
CA ASN A 300 4.86 -13.73 46.50
C ASN A 300 4.89 -14.97 47.40
N THR A 301 4.57 -16.14 46.86
CA THR A 301 4.66 -17.40 47.58
C THR A 301 6.11 -17.73 47.98
N ALA A 302 7.08 -17.51 47.08
CA ALA A 302 8.49 -17.73 47.39
C ALA A 302 9.01 -16.76 48.49
N LYS A 303 8.60 -15.48 48.45
CA LYS A 303 8.92 -14.49 49.47
C LYS A 303 8.37 -14.90 50.85
N GLN A 304 7.10 -15.28 50.96
CA GLN A 304 6.48 -15.73 52.19
C GLN A 304 7.20 -16.95 52.79
N ASN A 305 7.52 -17.94 51.94
CA ASN A 305 8.25 -19.13 52.36
C ASN A 305 9.65 -18.79 52.85
N ARG A 306 10.37 -17.88 52.20
CA ARG A 306 11.69 -17.41 52.64
C ARG A 306 11.60 -16.74 54.00
N ASP A 307 10.63 -15.83 54.16
CA ASP A 307 10.48 -15.06 55.42
C ASP A 307 10.12 -16.00 56.61
N ALA A 308 9.22 -16.97 56.40
CA ALA A 308 8.89 -17.98 57.36
C ALA A 308 10.11 -18.83 57.79
N ILE A 309 10.95 -19.26 56.84
CA ILE A 309 12.17 -20.01 57.14
C ILE A 309 13.20 -19.14 57.88
N GLN A 310 13.31 -17.87 57.49
CA GLN A 310 14.20 -16.92 58.14
C GLN A 310 13.80 -16.68 59.61
N GLU A 311 12.51 -16.61 59.89
CA GLU A 311 11.99 -16.50 61.27
C GLU A 311 12.26 -17.76 62.11
N GLN A 312 12.04 -18.94 61.54
CA GLN A 312 12.40 -20.21 62.20
C GLN A 312 13.90 -20.30 62.49
N TYR A 313 14.77 -19.87 61.56
CA TYR A 313 16.21 -19.82 61.79
C TYR A 313 16.60 -18.86 62.90
N ARG A 314 16.00 -17.66 62.94
CA ARG A 314 16.24 -16.67 64.03
C ARG A 314 15.85 -17.22 65.39
N ALA A 315 14.69 -17.86 65.50
CA ALA A 315 14.22 -18.46 66.71
C ALA A 315 15.15 -19.60 67.21
N LEU A 316 15.59 -20.46 66.28
CA LEU A 316 16.51 -21.56 66.58
C LEU A 316 17.90 -21.07 66.98
N SER A 317 18.42 -20.05 66.30
CA SER A 317 19.73 -19.42 66.60
C SER A 317 19.69 -18.72 67.96
N SER A 318 18.60 -18.03 68.31
CA SER A 318 18.41 -17.44 69.61
C SER A 318 18.35 -18.49 70.69
N GLY A 319 17.63 -19.61 70.51
CA GLY A 319 17.56 -20.75 71.39
C GLY A 319 18.95 -21.39 71.67
N MET A 320 19.80 -21.52 70.60
CA MET A 320 21.15 -22.01 70.76
C MET A 320 22.03 -21.09 71.59
N LYS A 321 22.00 -19.77 71.41
CA LYS A 321 22.75 -18.80 72.23
C LYS A 321 22.33 -18.83 73.68
N ASN A 322 21.05 -18.97 73.95
CA ASN A 322 20.54 -19.12 75.32
C ASN A 322 21.01 -20.43 75.90
N ALA A 323 21.02 -21.55 75.21
CA ALA A 323 21.51 -22.83 75.67
C ALA A 323 23.05 -22.78 76.02
N GLU A 324 23.83 -22.07 75.18
CA GLU A 324 25.26 -21.82 75.45
C GLU A 324 25.43 -21.01 76.78
N LYS A 325 24.63 -19.96 76.96
CA LYS A 325 24.66 -19.18 78.21
C LYS A 325 24.28 -20.02 79.44
N TYR A 326 23.24 -20.82 79.33
CA TYR A 326 22.86 -21.73 80.43
C TYR A 326 23.93 -22.80 80.68
N ALA A 327 24.57 -23.35 79.63
CA ALA A 327 25.68 -24.29 79.78
C ALA A 327 26.85 -23.69 80.53
N ALA A 328 27.17 -22.42 80.27
CA ALA A 328 28.22 -21.69 81.00
C ALA A 328 27.93 -21.51 82.49
N GLU A 329 26.63 -21.31 82.90
CA GLU A 329 26.20 -21.24 84.30
C GLU A 329 26.32 -22.58 85.07
N PHE A 330 26.37 -23.71 84.32
CA PHE A 330 26.49 -25.04 84.90
C PHE A 330 27.94 -25.56 85.01
N ILE A 331 28.92 -24.79 84.53
CA ILE A 331 30.33 -25.14 84.70
C ILE A 331 30.73 -24.87 86.12
N ARG A 332 30.55 -25.92 86.99
CA ARG A 332 30.99 -25.90 88.34
C ARG A 332 32.29 -26.70 88.47
N PRO A 333 33.11 -26.40 89.51
CA PRO A 333 34.29 -27.19 89.82
C PRO A 333 33.91 -28.66 90.11
N PRO A 334 34.74 -29.62 89.70
CA PRO A 334 34.45 -31.04 89.90
C PRO A 334 34.05 -31.42 91.33
N ASP A 335 34.64 -30.73 92.30
CA ASP A 335 34.42 -30.89 93.71
C ASP A 335 32.97 -30.57 94.10
N GLU A 336 32.27 -29.69 93.39
CA GLU A 336 30.88 -29.35 93.67
C GLU A 336 29.89 -30.37 93.05
N TRP A 337 30.32 -31.25 92.20
CA TRP A 337 29.46 -32.27 91.55
C TRP A 337 29.50 -33.60 92.25
N LEU A 338 30.53 -33.82 93.06
CA LEU A 338 30.69 -35.08 93.77
C LEU A 338 30.19 -34.93 95.22
N PRO A 339 29.35 -35.87 95.72
CA PRO A 339 28.96 -35.78 97.12
C PRO A 339 30.15 -36.00 98.02
N THR A 340 30.26 -35.17 99.04
CA THR A 340 31.35 -35.31 100.06
C THR A 340 31.30 -36.68 100.74
N PRO A 341 32.47 -37.33 100.97
CA PRO A 341 32.50 -38.59 101.74
C PRO A 341 31.90 -38.35 103.17
N THR A 342 31.12 -39.30 103.62
CA THR A 342 30.61 -39.21 105.00
C THR A 342 31.70 -39.65 105.99
N PRO A 343 31.72 -39.13 107.24
CA PRO A 343 32.67 -39.59 108.21
C PRO A 343 32.62 -41.11 108.43
N LEU A 344 33.77 -41.80 108.29
CA LEU A 344 33.89 -43.26 108.43
C LEU A 344 33.42 -44.04 107.15
N GLU A 345 33.10 -43.43 106.05
CA GLU A 345 32.72 -44.13 104.79
C GLU A 345 33.95 -44.79 104.15
N SER A 346 33.81 -46.09 103.87
CA SER A 346 34.89 -46.73 103.14
C SER A 346 34.99 -46.31 101.66
N ALA A 347 36.17 -46.34 101.04
CA ALA A 347 36.38 -45.99 99.63
C ALA A 347 35.44 -46.84 98.72
N LYS A 348 35.14 -48.08 99.05
CA LYS A 348 34.21 -48.94 98.39
C LYS A 348 32.78 -48.43 98.48
N GLY A 349 32.34 -47.98 99.63
CA GLY A 349 31.02 -47.41 99.87
C GLY A 349 30.78 -46.14 99.07
N TYR A 350 31.76 -45.21 99.16
CA TYR A 350 31.73 -43.97 98.40
C TYR A 350 31.63 -44.22 96.90
N ARG A 351 32.48 -45.13 96.38
CA ARG A 351 32.46 -45.52 94.95
C ARG A 351 31.10 -46.10 94.55
N THR A 352 30.48 -46.94 95.35
CA THR A 352 29.16 -47.53 95.08
C THR A 352 28.05 -46.49 95.01
N ARG A 353 28.12 -45.41 95.77
CA ARG A 353 27.19 -44.25 95.79
C ARG A 353 27.44 -43.32 94.61
N VAL A 354 28.69 -43.09 94.21
CA VAL A 354 29.05 -42.13 93.18
C VAL A 354 28.88 -42.73 91.79
N ILE A 355 29.16 -44.01 91.51
CA ILE A 355 29.05 -44.68 90.19
C ILE A 355 27.64 -44.44 89.57
N PRO A 356 26.51 -44.65 90.18
CA PRO A 356 25.19 -44.42 89.58
C PRO A 356 24.99 -42.91 89.17
N MET A 357 25.48 -42.01 90.01
CA MET A 357 25.42 -40.54 89.69
C MET A 357 26.22 -40.22 88.45
N MET A 358 27.48 -40.67 88.40
CA MET A 358 28.33 -40.44 87.23
C MET A 358 27.79 -41.10 85.95
N ALA A 359 27.20 -42.31 86.10
CA ALA A 359 26.55 -42.97 84.99
C ALA A 359 25.31 -42.15 84.50
N HIS A 360 24.52 -41.59 85.47
CA HIS A 360 23.42 -40.71 85.13
C HIS A 360 23.90 -39.43 84.39
N PHE A 361 24.92 -38.74 84.86
CA PHE A 361 25.52 -37.60 84.27
C PHE A 361 26.04 -37.91 82.89
N GLY A 362 26.75 -39.06 82.69
CA GLY A 362 27.22 -39.50 81.36
C GLY A 362 26.08 -39.71 80.38
N LYS A 363 24.97 -40.33 80.78
CA LYS A 363 23.77 -40.44 79.93
C LYS A 363 23.14 -39.09 79.57
N LEU A 364 23.07 -38.17 80.55
CA LEU A 364 22.54 -36.80 80.28
C LEU A 364 23.42 -36.03 79.33
N LEU A 365 24.75 -36.08 79.51
CA LEU A 365 25.72 -35.44 78.63
C LEU A 365 25.63 -35.98 77.25
N LEU A 366 25.54 -37.30 77.04
CA LEU A 366 25.35 -37.91 75.77
C LEU A 366 24.08 -37.48 75.05
N LYS A 367 22.96 -37.42 75.81
CA LYS A 367 21.66 -36.94 75.35
C LYS A 367 21.75 -35.48 74.86
N LEU A 368 22.35 -34.57 75.66
CA LEU A 368 22.50 -33.19 75.38
C LEU A 368 23.42 -32.99 74.15
N TYR A 369 24.54 -33.72 74.06
CA TYR A 369 25.47 -33.71 72.95
C TYR A 369 24.76 -34.14 71.66
N THR A 370 23.98 -35.21 71.65
CA THR A 370 23.21 -35.66 70.54
C THR A 370 22.16 -34.63 70.09
N GLN A 371 21.47 -33.99 71.08
CA GLN A 371 20.54 -32.91 70.71
C GLN A 371 21.24 -31.70 70.08
N CYS A 372 22.42 -31.29 70.56
CA CYS A 372 23.20 -30.20 69.99
C CYS A 372 23.60 -30.49 68.56
N ILE A 373 24.07 -31.71 68.26
CA ILE A 373 24.45 -32.15 66.87
C ILE A 373 23.22 -32.06 65.97
N ASN A 374 22.08 -32.61 66.39
CA ASN A 374 20.85 -32.60 65.60
C ASN A 374 20.36 -31.17 65.34
N LEU A 375 20.41 -30.30 66.35
CA LEU A 375 20.06 -28.87 66.17
C LEU A 375 20.99 -28.15 65.23
N LYS A 376 22.29 -28.40 65.32
CA LYS A 376 23.31 -27.84 64.42
C LYS A 376 23.07 -28.26 62.95
N GLU A 377 22.76 -29.52 62.74
CA GLU A 377 22.44 -30.01 61.39
C GLU A 377 21.13 -29.40 60.87
N LYS A 378 20.10 -29.28 61.71
CA LYS A 378 18.84 -28.62 61.32
C LYS A 378 19.04 -27.14 60.99
N CYS A 379 19.88 -26.42 61.71
CA CYS A 379 20.26 -25.05 61.38
C CYS A 379 20.97 -24.97 60.05
N ARG A 380 21.90 -25.88 59.73
CA ARG A 380 22.60 -25.95 58.44
C ARG A 380 21.66 -26.19 57.28
N GLN A 381 20.68 -27.09 57.44
CA GLN A 381 19.67 -27.39 56.42
C GLN A 381 18.74 -26.18 56.18
N LEU A 382 18.31 -25.47 57.23
CA LEU A 382 17.49 -24.28 57.11
C LEU A 382 18.24 -23.13 56.45
N LEU A 383 19.53 -22.92 56.75
CA LEU A 383 20.38 -21.96 56.07
C LEU A 383 20.46 -22.24 54.57
N HIS A 384 20.78 -23.48 54.18
CA HIS A 384 20.87 -23.88 52.81
C HIS A 384 19.55 -23.70 52.04
N ARG A 385 18.40 -24.02 52.71
CA ARG A 385 17.07 -23.77 52.13
C ARG A 385 16.80 -22.27 51.94
N ASN A 386 17.17 -21.45 52.90
CA ASN A 386 17.00 -20.01 52.80
C ASN A 386 17.81 -19.40 51.67
N GLU A 387 19.06 -19.82 51.49
CA GLU A 387 19.93 -19.38 50.36
C GLU A 387 19.36 -19.80 49.00
N ASN A 388 18.80 -21.01 48.91
CA ASN A 388 18.18 -21.48 47.65
C ASN A 388 16.89 -20.72 47.34
N LEU A 389 16.08 -20.38 48.32
CA LEU A 389 14.88 -19.55 48.18
C LEU A 389 15.23 -18.11 47.84
N ALA A 390 16.27 -17.53 48.44
CA ALA A 390 16.77 -16.21 48.09
C ALA A 390 17.17 -16.13 46.61
N ARG A 391 17.95 -17.10 46.12
CA ARG A 391 18.31 -17.19 44.69
C ARG A 391 17.10 -17.41 43.77
N LYS A 392 16.06 -18.10 44.23
CA LYS A 392 14.80 -18.24 43.46
C LYS A 392 14.04 -16.92 43.43
N VAL A 393 13.94 -16.20 44.54
CA VAL A 393 13.31 -14.88 44.61
C VAL A 393 13.99 -13.89 43.68
N ASP A 394 15.34 -13.81 43.70
CA ASP A 394 16.09 -12.91 42.83
C ASP A 394 15.85 -13.21 41.34
N ARG A 395 15.87 -14.49 40.96
CA ARG A 395 15.56 -14.89 39.58
C ARG A 395 14.15 -14.55 39.12
N LEU A 396 13.17 -14.72 40.02
CA LEU A 396 11.77 -14.39 39.73
C LEU A 396 11.57 -12.87 39.64
N GLN A 397 12.25 -12.10 40.47
CA GLN A 397 12.24 -10.64 40.42
C GLN A 397 12.81 -10.13 39.09
N THR A 398 13.97 -10.64 38.66
CA THR A 398 14.57 -10.28 37.36
C THR A 398 13.61 -10.60 36.21
N ARG A 399 12.99 -11.80 36.20
CA ARG A 399 12.01 -12.17 35.17
C ARG A 399 10.77 -11.29 35.16
N LEU A 400 10.33 -10.87 36.34
CA LEU A 400 9.18 -9.97 36.47
C LEU A 400 9.51 -8.61 35.84
N THR A 401 10.65 -8.01 36.24
CA THR A 401 11.08 -6.71 35.71
C THR A 401 11.27 -6.77 34.18
N GLU A 402 11.90 -7.82 33.65
CA GLU A 402 12.06 -8.01 32.20
C GLU A 402 10.71 -8.13 31.49
N SER A 403 9.70 -8.74 32.13
CA SER A 403 8.35 -8.88 31.58
C SER A 403 7.58 -7.57 31.62
N GLU A 404 7.67 -6.80 32.72
CA GLU A 404 7.10 -5.46 32.87
C GLU A 404 7.68 -4.47 31.85
N ASP A 405 9.00 -4.51 31.63
CA ASP A 405 9.69 -3.70 30.62
C ASP A 405 9.19 -4.03 29.21
N ARG A 406 9.05 -5.31 28.87
CA ARG A 406 8.50 -5.74 27.58
C ARG A 406 7.06 -5.30 27.38
N GLU A 407 6.21 -5.45 28.38
CA GLU A 407 4.83 -5.01 28.32
C GLU A 407 4.75 -3.50 28.10
N THR A 408 5.59 -2.72 28.78
CA THR A 408 5.67 -1.27 28.64
C THR A 408 6.12 -0.88 27.24
N GLN A 409 7.16 -1.56 26.71
CA GLN A 409 7.66 -1.34 25.35
C GLN A 409 6.57 -1.68 24.31
N MET A 410 5.89 -2.80 24.45
CA MET A 410 4.80 -3.19 23.53
C MET A 410 3.65 -2.18 23.56
N LYS A 411 3.27 -1.67 24.74
CA LYS A 411 2.25 -0.61 24.86
C LYS A 411 2.67 0.67 24.18
N GLN A 412 3.95 1.05 24.29
CA GLN A 412 4.49 2.23 23.61
C GLN A 412 4.48 2.04 22.08
N GLU A 413 4.98 0.91 21.59
CA GLU A 413 4.97 0.57 20.16
C GLU A 413 3.55 0.57 19.57
N LEU A 414 2.57 0.04 20.30
CA LEU A 414 1.17 0.06 19.91
C LEU A 414 0.61 1.50 19.85
N SER A 415 0.97 2.33 20.83
CA SER A 415 0.59 3.76 20.85
C SER A 415 1.19 4.52 19.66
N ASP A 416 2.48 4.32 19.41
CA ASP A 416 3.19 4.94 18.29
C ASP A 416 2.63 4.48 16.93
N TYR A 417 2.28 3.19 16.80
CA TYR A 417 1.58 2.67 15.63
C TYR A 417 0.22 3.35 15.42
N HIS A 418 -0.57 3.53 16.46
CA HIS A 418 -1.86 4.25 16.37
C HIS A 418 -1.69 5.72 15.98
N LEU A 419 -0.65 6.39 16.48
CA LEU A 419 -0.32 7.77 16.11
C LEU A 419 0.10 7.86 14.64
N LEU A 420 0.99 6.98 14.18
CA LEU A 420 1.42 6.92 12.78
C LEU A 420 0.24 6.62 11.85
N ARG A 421 -0.63 5.67 12.21
CA ARG A 421 -1.84 5.35 11.46
C ARG A 421 -2.79 6.54 11.32
N LYS A 422 -2.91 7.34 12.37
CA LYS A 422 -3.76 8.55 12.38
C LYS A 422 -3.21 9.67 11.51
N HIS A 423 -1.89 9.87 11.50
CA HIS A 423 -1.25 11.00 10.82
C HIS A 423 -0.85 10.70 9.37
N LEU A 424 -0.37 9.50 9.07
CA LEU A 424 0.07 9.13 7.71
C LEU A 424 -1.04 8.48 6.87
N GLY A 425 -2.13 8.07 7.51
CA GLY A 425 -3.15 7.25 6.86
C GLY A 425 -2.72 5.79 6.70
N VAL A 426 -3.70 4.91 6.56
CA VAL A 426 -3.50 3.45 6.55
C VAL A 426 -2.58 3.01 5.41
N GLN A 427 -2.75 3.58 4.22
CA GLN A 427 -2.01 3.17 3.02
C GLN A 427 -0.52 3.53 3.03
N ALA A 428 -0.16 4.71 3.53
CA ALA A 428 1.25 5.11 3.61
C ALA A 428 2.01 4.29 4.66
N LEU A 429 1.34 3.97 5.78
CA LEU A 429 1.91 3.15 6.82
C LEU A 429 2.13 1.70 6.35
N ASP A 430 1.17 1.12 5.62
CA ASP A 430 1.27 -0.25 5.11
C ASP A 430 2.41 -0.39 4.08
N ARG A 431 2.59 0.59 3.18
CA ARG A 431 3.74 0.62 2.26
C ARG A 431 5.08 0.70 2.98
N ALA A 432 5.18 1.54 4.01
CA ALA A 432 6.40 1.67 4.80
C ALA A 432 6.74 0.37 5.56
N LEU A 433 5.72 -0.30 6.12
CA LEU A 433 5.87 -1.59 6.79
C LEU A 433 6.28 -2.70 5.81
N GLU A 434 5.70 -2.74 4.62
CA GLU A 434 6.04 -3.73 3.60
C GLU A 434 7.47 -3.56 3.08
N ALA A 435 7.90 -2.33 2.82
CA ALA A 435 9.28 -2.02 2.46
C ALA A 435 10.27 -2.41 3.58
N ALA A 436 9.93 -2.14 4.84
CA ALA A 436 10.74 -2.52 5.99
C ALA A 436 10.83 -4.06 6.14
N ARG A 437 9.73 -4.80 5.97
CA ARG A 437 9.70 -6.29 6.01
C ARG A 437 10.56 -6.91 4.91
N GLN A 438 10.50 -6.38 3.68
CA GLN A 438 11.33 -6.83 2.57
C GLN A 438 12.82 -6.62 2.85
N THR A 439 13.20 -5.47 3.40
CA THR A 439 14.57 -5.17 3.81
C THR A 439 15.04 -6.11 4.92
N GLN A 440 14.20 -6.37 5.93
CA GLN A 440 14.51 -7.30 7.03
C GLN A 440 14.70 -8.73 6.52
N THR A 441 13.87 -9.15 5.57
CA THR A 441 13.96 -10.50 4.97
C THR A 441 15.24 -10.66 4.15
N ALA A 442 15.66 -9.62 3.44
CA ALA A 442 16.92 -9.59 2.71
C ALA A 442 18.13 -9.70 3.65
N ILE A 443 18.17 -8.89 4.73
CA ILE A 443 19.21 -8.92 5.76
C ILE A 443 19.30 -10.31 6.44
N THR A 444 18.15 -10.92 6.73
CA THR A 444 18.11 -12.24 7.36
C THR A 444 18.63 -13.34 6.43
N LYS A 445 18.33 -13.25 5.13
CA LYS A 445 18.87 -14.17 4.11
C LYS A 445 20.39 -14.02 3.96
N GLU A 446 20.90 -12.78 3.94
CA GLU A 446 22.34 -12.53 3.89
C GLU A 446 23.09 -13.05 5.14
N LYS A 447 22.50 -12.87 6.35
CA LYS A 447 23.08 -13.42 7.58
C LYS A 447 23.15 -14.96 7.54
N LYS A 448 22.05 -15.62 7.12
CA LYS A 448 22.03 -17.09 6.97
C LYS A 448 23.03 -17.59 5.92
N GLN A 449 23.19 -16.89 4.80
CA GLN A 449 24.22 -17.25 3.80
C GLN A 449 25.63 -17.09 4.35
N LYS A 450 25.93 -16.02 5.09
CA LYS A 450 27.25 -15.82 5.73
C LYS A 450 27.56 -16.88 6.80
N GLU A 451 26.56 -17.31 7.57
CA GLU A 451 26.70 -18.41 8.55
C GLU A 451 26.92 -19.79 7.87
N THR A 452 26.36 -20.00 6.68
CA THR A 452 26.52 -21.24 5.92
C THR A 452 27.88 -21.31 5.21
N ILE A 453 28.47 -20.17 4.87
CA ILE A 453 29.81 -20.08 4.22
C ILE A 453 30.92 -20.23 5.26
N ASN A 454 30.68 -19.88 6.53
CA ASN A 454 31.66 -19.97 7.63
C ASN A 454 31.59 -21.30 8.41
N ARG A 455 30.80 -22.27 7.98
CA ARG A 455 30.75 -23.66 8.43
C ARG A 455 31.37 -24.58 7.36
#